data_07f099bc29d3f6faad56926727ef4529
#
_entry.id   07f099bc29d3f6faad56926727ef4529
#
_cell.length_a   1.000
_cell.length_b   1.000
_cell.length_c   1.000
_cell.angle_alpha   90.00
_cell.angle_beta   90.00
_cell.angle_gamma   90.00
#
_symmetry.space_group_name_H-M   'P 1'
#
loop_
_entity.id
_entity.type
_entity.pdbx_description
1 polymer ?
#
loop_
_entity_poly.entity_id
_entity_poly.type
_entity_poly.pdbx_seq_one_letter_code
_entity_poly.pdbx_strand_id
1 'polypeptide(L)'
;MQVEQEKYAAENRRWAQAFQPLLCPANNNYNQQDSVRLLLLKLHYVTLTVRLAGHLSKTELIYDNFMPEFRKIVDLAKTILNHPHADSVFAGGAFNFDMCVVYPVVTAGLFCRDRKLRREAISLLAKRLERSAILK
;
A
#
# COMPACT_ATOMS: atom_id res chain seq x y z
N MET A 1 14.38 -18.73 13.77
CA MET A 1 14.07 -17.44 13.12
C MET A 1 14.17 -17.48 11.60
N GLN A 2 15.26 -18.03 11.03
CA GLN A 2 15.40 -18.14 9.57
C GLN A 2 14.30 -19.01 8.94
N VAL A 3 13.88 -20.09 9.60
CA VAL A 3 12.85 -21.01 9.08
C VAL A 3 11.48 -20.33 8.99
N GLU A 4 11.12 -19.52 10.00
CA GLU A 4 9.87 -18.75 9.99
C GLU A 4 9.90 -17.67 8.91
N GLN A 5 11.04 -17.03 8.73
CA GLN A 5 11.27 -16.02 7.71
C GLN A 5 11.01 -16.58 6.32
N GLU A 6 11.59 -17.74 6.02
CA GLU A 6 11.39 -18.45 4.76
C GLU A 6 9.94 -18.84 4.55
N LYS A 7 9.27 -19.28 5.63
CA LYS A 7 7.85 -19.63 5.60
C LYS A 7 6.99 -18.44 5.19
N TYR A 8 7.14 -17.32 5.85
CA TYR A 8 6.36 -16.11 5.53
C TYR A 8 6.71 -15.55 4.14
N ALA A 9 7.97 -15.63 3.75
CA ALA A 9 8.38 -15.23 2.40
C ALA A 9 7.75 -16.13 1.34
N ALA A 10 7.67 -17.44 1.58
CA ALA A 10 7.03 -18.40 0.69
C ALA A 10 5.53 -18.15 0.59
N GLU A 11 4.86 -17.86 1.70
CA GLU A 11 3.44 -17.50 1.73
C GLU A 11 3.17 -16.22 0.93
N ASN A 12 4.01 -15.23 1.11
CA ASN A 12 3.89 -13.97 0.38
C ASN A 12 4.07 -14.18 -1.13
N ARG A 13 5.00 -15.04 -1.53
CA ARG A 13 5.20 -15.38 -2.95
C ARG A 13 4.00 -16.13 -3.54
N ARG A 14 3.42 -17.05 -2.78
CA ARG A 14 2.19 -17.75 -3.20
C ARG A 14 1.05 -16.78 -3.43
N TRP A 15 0.88 -15.85 -2.51
CA TRP A 15 -0.13 -14.81 -2.61
C TRP A 15 0.10 -13.95 -3.86
N ALA A 16 1.35 -13.56 -4.11
CA ALA A 16 1.71 -12.76 -5.29
C ALA A 16 1.42 -13.51 -6.59
N GLN A 17 1.73 -14.81 -6.64
CA GLN A 17 1.45 -15.64 -7.80
C GLN A 17 -0.05 -15.79 -8.06
N ALA A 18 -0.84 -15.97 -7.01
CA ALA A 18 -2.29 -16.03 -7.11
C ALA A 18 -2.89 -14.71 -7.57
N PHE A 19 -2.26 -13.60 -7.22
CA PHE A 19 -2.71 -12.25 -7.55
C PHE A 19 -2.32 -11.80 -8.96
N GLN A 20 -1.25 -12.36 -9.52
CA GLN A 20 -0.71 -11.97 -10.83
C GLN A 20 -1.75 -12.00 -11.96
N PRO A 21 -2.59 -13.04 -12.10
CA PRO A 21 -3.61 -13.05 -13.16
C PRO A 21 -4.60 -11.89 -13.07
N LEU A 22 -4.86 -11.39 -11.85
CA LEU A 22 -5.76 -10.27 -11.64
C LEU A 22 -5.15 -8.93 -12.08
N LEU A 23 -3.82 -8.85 -12.12
CA LEU A 23 -3.10 -7.67 -12.56
C LEU A 23 -2.89 -7.62 -14.08
N CYS A 24 -3.23 -8.71 -14.80
CA CYS A 24 -3.06 -8.76 -16.26
C CYS A 24 -4.04 -7.84 -16.96
N PRO A 25 -3.56 -6.91 -17.81
CA PRO A 25 -4.45 -5.99 -18.53
C PRO A 25 -5.36 -6.65 -19.56
N ALA A 26 -5.16 -7.94 -19.85
CA ALA A 26 -5.99 -8.71 -20.77
C ALA A 26 -7.40 -9.01 -20.22
N ASN A 27 -7.60 -8.91 -18.91
CA ASN A 27 -8.90 -9.10 -18.28
C ASN A 27 -9.59 -7.76 -18.08
N ASN A 28 -9.97 -7.10 -19.16
CA ASN A 28 -10.60 -5.78 -19.13
C ASN A 28 -12.06 -5.78 -18.66
N ASN A 29 -12.52 -6.86 -18.04
CA ASN A 29 -13.91 -6.98 -17.56
C ASN A 29 -14.12 -6.41 -16.14
N TYR A 30 -13.15 -5.67 -15.63
CA TYR A 30 -13.28 -5.06 -14.32
C TYR A 30 -14.13 -3.80 -14.40
N ASN A 31 -15.11 -3.68 -13.50
CA ASN A 31 -15.74 -2.40 -13.31
C ASN A 31 -14.73 -1.47 -12.60
N GLN A 32 -15.04 -0.17 -12.54
CA GLN A 32 -14.13 0.82 -11.99
C GLN A 32 -13.91 0.66 -10.47
N GLN A 33 -14.89 0.10 -9.76
CA GLN A 33 -14.74 -0.22 -8.34
C GLN A 33 -13.74 -1.34 -8.11
N ASP A 34 -13.76 -2.36 -8.96
CA ASP A 34 -12.79 -3.46 -8.90
C ASP A 34 -11.37 -2.97 -9.20
N SER A 35 -11.24 -1.98 -10.07
CA SER A 35 -9.96 -1.33 -10.33
C SER A 35 -9.35 -0.72 -9.07
N VAL A 36 -10.14 -0.01 -8.27
CA VAL A 36 -9.68 0.56 -6.98
C VAL A 36 -9.29 -0.55 -6.01
N ARG A 37 -10.11 -1.61 -5.92
CA ARG A 37 -9.82 -2.75 -5.06
C ARG A 37 -8.52 -3.45 -5.41
N LEU A 38 -8.25 -3.60 -6.71
CA LEU A 38 -6.99 -4.18 -7.19
C LEU A 38 -5.80 -3.31 -6.82
N LEU A 39 -5.93 -2.01 -6.94
CA LEU A 39 -4.88 -1.07 -6.52
C LEU A 39 -4.62 -1.16 -5.02
N LEU A 40 -5.67 -1.29 -4.20
CA LEU A 40 -5.54 -1.50 -2.76
C LEU A 40 -4.80 -2.79 -2.43
N LEU A 41 -5.15 -3.89 -3.10
CA LEU A 41 -4.47 -5.17 -2.89
C LEU A 41 -2.99 -5.08 -3.26
N LYS A 42 -2.68 -4.43 -4.35
CA LYS A 42 -1.30 -4.20 -4.78
C LYS A 42 -0.54 -3.36 -3.76
N LEU A 43 -1.18 -2.30 -3.26
CA LEU A 43 -0.60 -1.43 -2.23
C LEU A 43 -0.25 -2.22 -0.97
N HIS A 44 -1.18 -3.06 -0.50
CA HIS A 44 -0.96 -3.89 0.69
C HIS A 44 0.12 -4.94 0.47
N TYR A 45 0.17 -5.52 -0.72
CA TYR A 45 1.22 -6.49 -1.05
C TYR A 45 2.62 -5.86 -0.95
N VAL A 46 2.81 -4.69 -1.56
CA VAL A 46 4.10 -3.99 -1.52
C VAL A 46 4.46 -3.61 -0.08
N THR A 47 3.48 -3.10 0.68
CA THR A 47 3.67 -2.73 2.08
C THR A 47 4.08 -3.93 2.93
N LEU A 48 3.40 -5.06 2.78
CA LEU A 48 3.73 -6.29 3.49
C LEU A 48 5.14 -6.77 3.18
N THR A 49 5.53 -6.72 1.93
CA THR A 49 6.88 -7.12 1.50
C THR A 49 7.94 -6.31 2.24
N VAL A 50 7.77 -4.99 2.32
CA VAL A 50 8.69 -4.11 3.03
C VAL A 50 8.67 -4.39 4.54
N ARG A 51 7.49 -4.53 5.12
CA ARG A 51 7.34 -4.73 6.57
C ARG A 51 7.90 -6.08 7.02
N LEU A 52 7.70 -7.13 6.26
CA LEU A 52 8.27 -8.44 6.57
C LEU A 52 9.80 -8.39 6.57
N ALA A 53 10.39 -7.78 5.55
CA ALA A 53 11.84 -7.62 5.48
C ALA A 53 12.38 -6.85 6.68
N GLY A 54 11.69 -5.78 7.08
CA GLY A 54 12.08 -4.96 8.23
C GLY A 54 11.98 -5.69 9.56
N HIS A 55 10.90 -6.44 9.77
CA HIS A 55 10.70 -7.22 11.01
C HIS A 55 11.76 -8.30 11.21
N LEU A 56 12.26 -8.83 10.12
CA LEU A 56 13.17 -9.97 10.14
C LEU A 56 14.63 -9.55 10.07
N SER A 57 14.89 -8.26 9.93
CA SER A 57 16.22 -7.68 9.93
C SER A 57 16.60 -7.18 11.33
N LYS A 58 17.90 -7.28 11.63
CA LYS A 58 18.46 -6.76 12.88
C LYS A 58 18.72 -5.26 12.83
N THR A 59 18.71 -4.65 11.65
CA THR A 59 19.00 -3.22 11.48
C THR A 59 17.95 -2.57 10.58
N GLU A 60 17.69 -1.29 10.85
CA GLU A 60 16.78 -0.48 10.05
C GLU A 60 17.36 -0.11 8.68
N LEU A 61 18.65 -0.35 8.46
CA LEU A 61 19.30 -0.09 7.18
C LEU A 61 18.74 -0.94 6.04
N ILE A 62 18.07 -2.04 6.38
CA ILE A 62 17.42 -2.90 5.39
C ILE A 62 16.39 -2.12 4.54
N TYR A 63 15.75 -1.12 5.13
CA TYR A 63 14.74 -0.32 4.43
C TYR A 63 15.34 0.49 3.27
N ASP A 64 16.64 0.79 3.28
CA ASP A 64 17.28 1.49 2.17
C ASP A 64 17.30 0.67 0.87
N ASN A 65 17.18 -0.65 0.97
CA ASN A 65 17.08 -1.54 -0.18
C ASN A 65 15.69 -1.54 -0.84
N PHE A 66 14.72 -0.91 -0.20
CA PHE A 66 13.32 -0.91 -0.64
C PHE A 66 12.85 0.46 -1.14
N MET A 67 13.78 1.31 -1.60
CA MET A 67 13.42 2.63 -2.12
C MET A 67 12.42 2.57 -3.28
N PRO A 68 12.56 1.65 -4.27
CA PRO A 68 11.55 1.52 -5.32
C PRO A 68 10.18 1.12 -4.78
N GLU A 69 10.14 0.28 -3.75
CA GLU A 69 8.90 -0.17 -3.11
C GLU A 69 8.21 0.98 -2.39
N PHE A 70 8.96 1.80 -1.67
CA PHE A 70 8.42 3.01 -1.03
C PHE A 70 7.83 3.98 -2.07
N ARG A 71 8.49 4.13 -3.20
CA ARG A 71 7.99 4.95 -4.30
C ARG A 71 6.67 4.40 -4.82
N LYS A 72 6.58 3.09 -5.00
CA LYS A 72 5.33 2.43 -5.42
C LYS A 72 4.22 2.64 -4.41
N ILE A 73 4.51 2.56 -3.11
CA ILE A 73 3.52 2.79 -2.05
C ILE A 73 2.93 4.19 -2.18
N VAL A 74 3.77 5.21 -2.30
CA VAL A 74 3.32 6.60 -2.40
C VAL A 74 2.54 6.83 -3.69
N ASP A 75 3.02 6.32 -4.82
CA ASP A 75 2.36 6.50 -6.12
C ASP A 75 1.01 5.77 -6.16
N LEU A 76 0.93 4.55 -5.63
CA LEU A 76 -0.33 3.80 -5.55
C LEU A 76 -1.33 4.51 -4.63
N ALA A 77 -0.87 5.02 -3.50
CA ALA A 77 -1.73 5.76 -2.58
C ALA A 77 -2.28 7.02 -3.24
N LYS A 78 -1.47 7.76 -3.97
CA LYS A 78 -1.92 8.92 -4.74
C LYS A 78 -2.98 8.54 -5.77
N THR A 79 -2.73 7.48 -6.52
CA THR A 79 -3.64 6.99 -7.55
C THR A 79 -4.98 6.62 -6.94
N ILE A 80 -4.97 5.91 -5.82
CA ILE A 80 -6.19 5.48 -5.12
C ILE A 80 -6.97 6.68 -4.60
N LEU A 81 -6.30 7.62 -3.95
CA LEU A 81 -6.95 8.79 -3.34
C LEU A 81 -7.53 9.73 -4.40
N ASN A 82 -6.95 9.79 -5.58
CA ASN A 82 -7.41 10.63 -6.68
C ASN A 82 -8.34 9.90 -7.64
N HIS A 83 -8.63 8.62 -7.39
CA HIS A 83 -9.51 7.85 -8.28
C HIS A 83 -10.95 8.34 -8.17
N PRO A 84 -11.68 8.53 -9.31
CA PRO A 84 -13.05 9.06 -9.29
C PRO A 84 -14.03 8.21 -8.50
N HIS A 85 -13.80 6.91 -8.40
CA HIS A 85 -14.66 5.96 -7.71
C HIS A 85 -14.19 5.61 -6.29
N ALA A 86 -13.14 6.27 -5.81
CA ALA A 86 -12.64 6.01 -4.45
C ALA A 86 -13.71 6.25 -3.40
N ASP A 87 -14.46 7.36 -3.51
CA ASP A 87 -15.48 7.72 -2.55
C ASP A 87 -16.61 6.70 -2.50
N SER A 88 -17.01 6.13 -3.64
CA SER A 88 -18.07 5.12 -3.67
C SER A 88 -17.62 3.81 -3.03
N VAL A 89 -16.36 3.44 -3.16
CA VAL A 89 -15.78 2.26 -2.51
C VAL A 89 -15.65 2.51 -1.00
N PHE A 90 -15.29 3.74 -0.61
CA PHE A 90 -15.08 4.11 0.79
C PHE A 90 -16.38 4.38 1.55
N ALA A 91 -17.45 4.79 0.87
CA ALA A 91 -18.72 5.17 1.51
C ALA A 91 -19.59 3.98 1.89
N GLY A 92 -19.37 2.81 1.32
CA GLY A 92 -20.29 1.67 1.44
C GLY A 92 -20.05 0.72 2.60
N GLY A 93 -19.16 1.02 3.55
CA GLY A 93 -18.78 0.00 4.47
C GLY A 93 -18.58 0.35 5.92
N ALA A 94 -18.85 -0.63 6.75
CA ALA A 94 -18.46 -0.69 8.14
C ALA A 94 -16.91 -0.72 8.29
N PHE A 95 -16.17 -0.75 7.21
CA PHE A 95 -14.71 -0.74 7.21
C PHE A 95 -14.20 0.65 6.85
N ASN A 96 -13.43 1.23 7.74
CA ASN A 96 -12.73 2.48 7.49
C ASN A 96 -11.63 2.23 6.47
N PHE A 97 -11.93 2.42 5.20
CA PHE A 97 -10.97 2.35 4.11
C PHE A 97 -9.83 3.34 4.28
N ASP A 98 -10.05 4.36 5.08
CA ASP A 98 -9.00 5.29 5.47
C ASP A 98 -7.81 4.54 6.09
N MET A 99 -8.08 3.57 6.94
CA MET A 99 -7.04 2.75 7.54
C MET A 99 -6.28 1.91 6.51
N CYS A 100 -6.93 1.50 5.43
CA CYS A 100 -6.29 0.70 4.38
C CYS A 100 -5.24 1.47 3.59
N VAL A 101 -5.42 2.77 3.41
CA VAL A 101 -4.45 3.63 2.73
C VAL A 101 -3.49 4.28 3.73
N VAL A 102 -3.97 4.63 4.90
CA VAL A 102 -3.18 5.30 5.94
C VAL A 102 -1.99 4.45 6.38
N TYR A 103 -2.21 3.16 6.65
CA TYR A 103 -1.15 2.28 7.13
C TYR A 103 0.04 2.18 6.14
N PRO A 104 -0.17 1.92 4.84
CA PRO A 104 0.94 1.93 3.89
C PRO A 104 1.67 3.27 3.81
N VAL A 105 0.94 4.38 3.82
CA VAL A 105 1.54 5.72 3.73
C VAL A 105 2.34 6.05 4.99
N VAL A 106 1.84 5.68 6.17
CA VAL A 106 2.57 5.82 7.43
C VAL A 106 3.86 4.99 7.39
N THR A 107 3.78 3.77 6.86
CA THR A 107 4.97 2.91 6.69
C THR A 107 6.04 3.61 5.87
N ALA A 108 5.66 4.18 4.74
CA ALA A 108 6.60 4.94 3.90
C ALA A 108 7.17 6.16 4.64
N GLY A 109 6.31 6.89 5.35
CA GLY A 109 6.74 8.07 6.11
C GLY A 109 7.70 7.78 7.25
N LEU A 110 7.54 6.62 7.91
CA LEU A 110 8.36 6.25 9.07
C LEU A 110 9.69 5.59 8.66
N PHE A 111 9.67 4.75 7.65
CA PHE A 111 10.82 3.88 7.35
C PHE A 111 11.63 4.32 6.13
N CYS A 112 11.06 5.13 5.24
CA CYS A 112 11.79 5.66 4.10
C CYS A 112 12.72 6.79 4.56
N ARG A 113 14.00 6.70 4.19
CA ARG A 113 14.99 7.71 4.58
C ARG A 113 15.12 8.85 3.57
N ASP A 114 14.52 8.73 2.40
CA ASP A 114 14.51 9.81 1.42
C ASP A 114 13.56 10.93 1.86
N ARG A 115 14.11 12.12 1.98
CA ARG A 115 13.37 13.29 2.45
C ARG A 115 12.20 13.68 1.55
N LYS A 116 12.41 13.62 0.24
CA LYS A 116 11.36 13.95 -0.74
C LYS A 116 10.16 13.02 -0.60
N LEU A 117 10.43 11.73 -0.55
CA LEU A 117 9.40 10.70 -0.47
C LEU A 117 8.64 10.78 0.85
N ARG A 118 9.35 11.01 1.96
CA ARG A 118 8.74 11.22 3.27
C ARG A 118 7.79 12.41 3.27
N ARG A 119 8.20 13.52 2.67
CA ARG A 119 7.37 14.73 2.56
C ARG A 119 6.12 14.47 1.73
N GLU A 120 6.23 13.73 0.64
CA GLU A 120 5.08 13.34 -0.18
C GLU A 120 4.11 12.49 0.63
N ALA A 121 4.60 11.52 1.39
CA ALA A 121 3.78 10.67 2.25
C ALA A 121 3.05 11.49 3.32
N ILE A 122 3.75 12.38 4.00
CA ILE A 122 3.17 13.26 5.02
C ILE A 122 2.11 14.18 4.40
N SER A 123 2.38 14.70 3.20
CA SER A 123 1.43 15.55 2.48
C SER A 123 0.14 14.80 2.14
N LEU A 124 0.24 13.54 1.75
CA LEU A 124 -0.94 12.69 1.49
C LEU A 124 -1.77 12.46 2.74
N LEU A 125 -1.11 12.20 3.87
CA LEU A 125 -1.79 12.03 5.16
C LEU A 125 -2.51 13.32 5.59
N ALA A 126 -1.86 14.46 5.43
CA ALA A 126 -2.44 15.75 5.79
C ALA A 126 -3.69 16.04 4.95
N LYS A 127 -3.64 15.82 3.65
CA LYS A 127 -4.79 15.99 2.75
C LYS A 127 -5.95 15.07 3.13
N ARG A 128 -5.66 13.85 3.52
CA ARG A 128 -6.71 12.89 3.92
C ARG A 128 -7.37 13.30 5.22
N LEU A 129 -6.61 13.77 6.18
CA LEU A 129 -7.14 14.28 7.45
C LEU A 129 -8.03 15.49 7.23
N GLU A 130 -7.66 16.41 6.36
CA GLU A 130 -8.48 17.56 6.00
C GLU A 130 -9.82 17.14 5.39
N ARG A 131 -9.82 16.18 4.46
CA ARG A 131 -11.04 15.64 3.86
C ARG A 131 -11.94 14.99 4.91
N SER A 132 -11.36 14.24 5.83
CA SER A 132 -12.10 13.61 6.91
C SER A 132 -12.77 14.64 7.83
N ALA A 133 -12.08 15.74 8.10
CA ALA A 133 -12.60 16.83 8.93
C ALA A 133 -13.76 17.58 8.26
N ILE A 134 -13.70 17.74 6.94
CA ILE A 134 -14.75 18.44 6.16
C ILE A 134 -16.03 17.59 6.07
N LEU A 135 -15.90 16.26 6.06
CA LEU A 135 -17.03 15.34 5.94
C LEU A 135 -17.74 15.07 7.27
N LYS A 136 -17.20 15.58 8.35
CA LYS A 136 -17.85 15.54 9.66
C LYS A 136 -18.67 16.80 9.87
#